data_b9de40f4c3ff8466cc2573cbd1562461
#
_entry.id   b9de40f4c3ff8466cc2573cbd1562461
#
_cell.length_a   1.000
_cell.length_b   1.000
_cell.length_c   1.000
_cell.angle_alpha   90.00
_cell.angle_beta   90.00
_cell.angle_gamma   90.00
#
_symmetry.space_group_name_H-M   'P 1'
#
loop_
_entity.id
_entity.type
_entity.pdbx_description
1 polymer ?
#
loop_
_entity_poly.entity_id
_entity_poly.type
_entity_poly.pdbx_seq_one_letter_code
_entity_poly.pdbx_strand_id
1 'polypeptide(L)' 'MAAERPAPRLYVEADLTAGGEIALTPGQAHYLGAVMRRAVGDGLRLFNGRHGEWRGEITALKRKHGTARAVAQ' A
#
# COMPACT_ATOMS: atom_id res chain seq x y z
N MET A 1 -2.84 26.10 -2.88
CA MET A 1 -3.37 24.78 -2.56
C MET A 1 -2.43 23.73 -3.13
N ALA A 2 -1.99 22.82 -2.29
CA ALA A 2 -1.10 21.78 -2.72
C ALA A 2 -1.85 20.78 -3.59
N ALA A 3 -1.25 20.40 -4.70
CA ALA A 3 -1.82 19.34 -5.53
C ALA A 3 -1.67 18.02 -4.80
N GLU A 4 -2.74 17.28 -4.69
CA GLU A 4 -2.67 15.93 -4.14
C GLU A 4 -2.03 15.01 -5.15
N ARG A 5 -1.07 14.23 -4.69
CA ARG A 5 -0.50 13.19 -5.53
C ARG A 5 -1.44 12.00 -5.54
N PRO A 6 -1.65 11.37 -6.69
CA PRO A 6 -2.47 10.16 -6.71
C PRO A 6 -1.89 9.09 -5.79
N ALA A 7 -2.76 8.39 -5.09
CA ALA A 7 -2.32 7.28 -4.26
C ALA A 7 -1.80 6.15 -5.15
N PRO A 8 -0.66 5.56 -4.81
CA PRO A 8 -0.18 4.42 -5.59
C PRO A 8 -1.13 3.23 -5.47
N ARG A 9 -1.27 2.48 -6.56
CA ARG A 9 -2.10 1.29 -6.61
C ARG A 9 -1.19 0.08 -6.67
N LEU A 10 -1.43 -0.89 -5.80
CA LEU A 10 -0.63 -2.10 -5.71
C LEU A 10 -1.51 -3.34 -5.80
N TYR A 11 -1.10 -4.27 -6.63
CA TYR A 11 -1.70 -5.59 -6.66
C TYR A 11 -1.08 -6.43 -5.55
N VAL A 12 -1.92 -7.09 -4.76
CA VAL A 12 -1.48 -7.99 -3.71
C VAL A 12 -2.20 -9.32 -3.87
N GLU A 13 -1.57 -10.39 -3.44
CA GLU A 13 -2.20 -11.70 -3.50
C GLU A 13 -2.96 -12.05 -2.23
N ALA A 14 -2.69 -11.34 -1.15
CA ALA A 14 -3.32 -11.56 0.13
C ALA A 14 -4.80 -11.19 0.09
N ASP A 15 -5.57 -11.77 0.99
CA ASP A 15 -6.96 -11.37 1.17
C ASP A 15 -7.03 -9.97 1.75
N LEU A 16 -8.03 -9.22 1.30
CA LEU A 16 -8.22 -7.84 1.75
C LEU A 16 -9.40 -7.81 2.70
N THR A 17 -9.14 -7.47 3.95
CA THR A 17 -10.15 -7.33 4.99
C THR A 17 -9.84 -6.08 5.80
N ALA A 18 -10.87 -5.48 6.37
CA ALA A 18 -10.70 -4.26 7.15
C ALA A 18 -9.75 -4.50 8.33
N GLY A 19 -8.72 -3.70 8.44
CA GLY A 19 -7.71 -3.82 9.48
C GLY A 19 -6.66 -4.90 9.22
N GLY A 20 -6.79 -5.64 8.12
CA GLY A 20 -5.83 -6.70 7.81
C GLY A 20 -4.50 -6.15 7.35
N GLU A 21 -3.41 -6.70 7.86
CA GLU A 21 -2.08 -6.28 7.50
C GLU A 21 -1.53 -7.18 6.39
N ILE A 22 -0.84 -6.57 5.45
CA ILE A 22 -0.39 -7.23 4.23
C ILE A 22 1.10 -6.99 4.08
N ALA A 23 1.86 -8.07 3.88
CA ALA A 23 3.29 -7.95 3.61
C ALA A 23 3.50 -7.52 2.16
N LEU A 24 4.36 -6.54 1.97
CA LEU A 24 4.72 -6.05 0.65
C LEU A 24 5.92 -6.85 0.13
N THR A 25 5.97 -7.03 -1.19
CA THR A 25 7.14 -7.64 -1.80
C THR A 25 8.31 -6.67 -1.77
N PRO A 26 9.55 -7.16 -1.90
CA PRO A 26 10.71 -6.26 -1.98
C PRO A 26 10.58 -5.22 -3.09
N GLY A 27 10.05 -5.63 -4.25
CA GLY A 27 9.83 -4.69 -5.36
C GLY A 27 8.80 -3.62 -5.02
N GLN A 28 7.71 -3.99 -4.35
CA GLN A 28 6.70 -3.03 -3.93
C GLN A 28 7.25 -2.07 -2.89
N ALA A 29 8.01 -2.57 -1.92
CA ALA A 29 8.62 -1.72 -0.91
C ALA A 29 9.58 -0.72 -1.55
N HIS A 30 10.40 -1.19 -2.49
CA HIS A 30 11.31 -0.31 -3.22
C HIS A 30 10.53 0.74 -4.02
N TYR A 31 9.49 0.31 -4.71
CA TYR A 31 8.67 1.21 -5.51
C TYR A 31 8.08 2.33 -4.65
N LEU A 32 7.51 1.98 -3.50
CA LEU A 32 6.90 2.98 -2.63
C LEU A 32 7.93 3.94 -2.03
N GLY A 33 9.06 3.42 -1.57
CA GLY A 33 10.05 4.24 -0.90
C GLY A 33 10.93 5.04 -1.84
N ALA A 34 11.46 4.40 -2.89
CA ALA A 34 12.45 5.03 -3.76
C ALA A 34 11.82 5.76 -4.93
N VAL A 35 10.78 5.20 -5.52
CA VAL A 35 10.15 5.77 -6.72
C VAL A 35 9.05 6.75 -6.35
N MET A 36 8.12 6.33 -5.54
CA MET A 36 6.96 7.15 -5.16
C MET A 36 7.23 8.03 -3.95
N ARG A 37 8.33 7.79 -3.24
CA ARG A 37 8.75 8.57 -2.08
C ARG A 37 7.67 8.64 -1.02
N ARG A 38 7.07 7.50 -0.74
CA ARG A 38 6.07 7.36 0.32
C ARG A 38 6.74 6.91 1.61
N ALA A 39 6.03 7.10 2.71
CA ALA A 39 6.53 6.77 4.03
C ALA A 39 5.41 6.16 4.86
N VAL A 40 5.76 5.66 6.04
CA VAL A 40 4.77 5.14 6.99
C VAL A 40 3.70 6.20 7.24
N GLY A 41 2.44 5.77 7.18
CA GLY A 41 1.29 6.66 7.33
C GLY A 41 0.70 7.13 6.03
N ASP A 42 1.43 7.03 4.92
CA ASP A 42 0.91 7.45 3.63
C ASP A 42 -0.12 6.45 3.10
N GLY A 43 -1.08 6.97 2.35
CA GLY A 43 -2.15 6.17 1.79
C GLY A 43 -1.76 5.48 0.49
N LEU A 44 -2.42 4.37 0.22
CA LEU A 44 -2.28 3.65 -1.04
C LEU A 44 -3.57 2.92 -1.34
N ARG A 45 -3.66 2.38 -2.55
CA ARG A 45 -4.78 1.55 -2.97
C ARG A 45 -4.29 0.13 -3.16
N LEU A 46 -5.06 -0.83 -2.66
CA LEU A 46 -4.72 -2.25 -2.73
C LEU A 46 -5.83 -2.98 -3.47
N PHE A 47 -5.45 -3.91 -4.33
CA PHE A 47 -6.44 -4.73 -5.02
C PHE A 47 -5.85 -6.12 -5.27
N ASN A 48 -6.73 -7.11 -5.31
CA ASN A 48 -6.30 -8.49 -5.54
C ASN A 48 -7.14 -9.20 -6.61
N GLY A 49 -8.03 -8.47 -7.26
CA GLY A 49 -8.89 -9.07 -8.29
C GLY A 49 -10.07 -9.88 -7.76
N ARG A 50 -10.23 -9.96 -6.43
CA ARG A 50 -11.28 -10.75 -5.81
C ARG A 50 -12.15 -9.93 -4.85
N HIS A 51 -11.55 -9.01 -4.14
CA HIS A 51 -12.23 -8.28 -3.06
C HIS A 51 -12.41 -6.80 -3.36
N GLY A 52 -12.25 -6.41 -4.62
CA GLY A 52 -12.36 -5.01 -5.00
C GLY A 52 -11.10 -4.22 -4.68
N GLU A 53 -11.22 -2.91 -4.80
CA GLU A 53 -10.10 -2.01 -4.51
C GLU A 53 -10.28 -1.43 -3.12
N TRP A 54 -9.21 -1.48 -2.33
CA TRP A 54 -9.23 -1.05 -0.94
C TRP A 54 -8.31 0.14 -0.73
N ARG A 55 -8.74 1.08 0.08
CA ARG A 55 -7.86 2.11 0.61
C ARG A 55 -7.07 1.51 1.75
N GLY A 56 -5.77 1.79 1.75
CA GLY A 56 -4.91 1.30 2.80
C GLY A 56 -3.91 2.36 3.22
N GLU A 57 -3.07 2.00 4.17
CA GLU A 57 -1.99 2.86 4.61
C GLU A 57 -0.74 2.03 4.85
N ILE A 58 0.40 2.66 4.67
CA ILE A 58 1.69 2.02 4.89
C ILE A 58 1.95 1.99 6.38
N THR A 59 2.16 0.79 6.93
CA THR A 59 2.41 0.62 8.37
C THR A 59 3.87 0.39 8.69
N ALA A 60 4.66 -0.09 7.72
CA ALA A 60 6.11 -0.20 7.86
C ALA A 60 6.70 -0.12 6.47
N LEU A 61 7.86 0.50 6.34
CA LEU A 61 8.50 0.61 5.05
C LEU A 61 10.00 0.69 5.24
N LYS A 62 10.69 -0.31 4.70
CA LYS A 62 12.15 -0.39 4.70
C LYS A 62 12.61 -0.57 3.26
N ARG A 63 13.92 -0.69 3.08
CA ARG A 63 14.50 -0.73 1.75
C ARG A 63 13.94 -1.88 0.89
N LYS A 64 13.79 -3.06 1.49
CA LYS A 64 13.36 -4.25 0.76
C LYS A 64 12.17 -4.94 1.40
N HIS A 65 11.54 -4.34 2.38
CA HIS A 65 10.32 -4.88 2.93
C HIS A 65 9.46 -3.78 3.53
N GLY A 66 8.20 -4.09 3.63
CA GLY A 66 7.24 -3.21 4.23
C GLY A 66 5.94 -3.94 4.46
N THR A 67 5.05 -3.28 5.15
CA THR A 67 3.69 -3.76 5.36
C THR A 67 2.71 -2.64 5.13
N ALA A 68 1.50 -3.02 4.77
CA ALA A 68 0.40 -2.08 4.61
C ALA A 68 -0.82 -2.66 5.28
N ARG A 69 -1.74 -1.81 5.68
CA ARG A 69 -2.98 -2.25 6.28
C ARG A 69 -4.14 -1.81 5.40
N ALA A 70 -5.05 -2.73 5.10
CA ALA A 70 -6.28 -2.39 4.41
C ALA A 70 -7.22 -1.70 5.39
N VAL A 71 -7.75 -0.56 5.01
CA VAL A 71 -8.57 0.25 5.90
C VAL A 71 -10.04 0.11 5.54
N ALA A 72 -10.39 0.40 4.31
CA ALA A 72 -11.78 0.37 3.86
C ALA A 72 -11.85 0.16 2.35
N GLN A 73 -12.86 -0.52 1.94
CA GLN A 73 -13.16 -0.76 0.54
C GLN A 73 -13.82 0.44 -0.12
#